data_6c914fbbbec27447e936872177b6cb4f
#
_entry.id   6c914fbbbec27447e936872177b6cb4f
#
_cell.length_a   1.000
_cell.length_b   1.000
_cell.length_c   1.000
_cell.angle_alpha   90.00
_cell.angle_beta   90.00
_cell.angle_gamma   90.00
#
_symmetry.space_group_name_H-M   'P 1'
#
loop_
_entity.id
_entity.type
_entity.pdbx_description
1 polymer ?
#
loop_
_entity_poly.entity_id
_entity_poly.type
_entity_poly.pdbx_seq_one_letter_code
_entity_poly.pdbx_strand_id
1 'polypeptide(L)'
;MSGMATTSPVDGEGIRLAKRVAAQAGVSRRDAELLIENGAVRVDGVQQTLPQSRVLPHQRVEIEAGVKPQPVEPVTLLLYKPAGMPIDTAHELLVAANHHEPERAGRRFLPAHARGQRCMTPLETGASGLVAFTQEWRVERKLHEDAAFLEHEVMVDVAGPVSPEVLARLERSPARVSIGRQAEEQTGLRFALKGARPGQIAHICDGVNLRILAMRRIRIGRVPLAGLQPGQWRYLAPHERF
;
A
#
# COMPACT_ATOMS: atom_id res chain seq x y z
N MET A 1 51.86 11.46 43.41
CA MET A 1 50.46 11.93 43.57
C MET A 1 49.87 12.07 42.20
N SER A 2 49.15 11.03 41.81
CA SER A 2 48.61 10.89 40.45
C SER A 2 47.16 11.31 40.47
N GLY A 3 46.84 12.40 39.79
CA GLY A 3 45.50 12.92 39.62
C GLY A 3 44.76 12.11 38.55
N MET A 4 43.75 11.38 38.95
CA MET A 4 42.81 10.74 38.03
C MET A 4 41.92 11.84 37.42
N ALA A 5 42.13 12.10 36.14
CA ALA A 5 41.24 12.91 35.33
C ALA A 5 40.01 12.05 35.03
N THR A 6 38.89 12.38 35.65
CA THR A 6 37.56 11.91 35.26
C THR A 6 37.21 12.59 33.94
N THR A 7 37.30 11.84 32.85
CA THR A 7 36.76 12.23 31.55
C THR A 7 35.25 12.27 31.64
N SER A 8 34.69 13.49 31.66
CA SER A 8 33.26 13.72 31.42
C SER A 8 32.87 13.18 30.04
N PRO A 9 31.70 12.53 29.87
CA PRO A 9 31.26 12.06 28.55
C PRO A 9 31.05 13.26 27.62
N VAL A 10 31.59 13.15 26.42
CA VAL A 10 31.55 14.14 25.34
C VAL A 10 30.09 14.53 25.06
N ASP A 11 29.79 15.82 25.22
CA ASP A 11 28.54 16.46 24.82
C ASP A 11 28.35 16.28 23.31
N GLY A 12 27.53 15.27 22.89
CA GLY A 12 27.25 15.07 21.47
C GLY A 12 26.55 13.75 21.10
N GLU A 13 26.65 12.70 21.87
CA GLU A 13 25.98 11.45 21.58
C GLU A 13 24.63 11.33 22.34
N GLY A 14 23.51 11.69 21.66
CA GLY A 14 22.18 11.47 22.20
C GLY A 14 21.93 9.99 22.53
N ILE A 15 21.06 9.71 23.49
CA ILE A 15 20.65 8.36 23.85
C ILE A 15 19.52 7.87 22.91
N ARG A 16 19.36 6.57 22.77
CA ARG A 16 18.23 6.00 22.00
C ARG A 16 16.90 6.44 22.62
N LEU A 17 15.96 6.89 21.78
CA LEU A 17 14.63 7.35 22.20
C LEU A 17 13.91 6.29 23.06
N ALA A 18 13.96 5.01 22.66
CA ALA A 18 13.37 3.91 23.44
C ALA A 18 13.94 3.84 24.87
N LYS A 19 15.24 4.12 25.07
CA LYS A 19 15.84 4.15 26.41
C LYS A 19 15.34 5.35 27.23
N ARG A 20 15.19 6.51 26.57
CA ARG A 20 14.66 7.73 27.24
C ARG A 20 13.20 7.54 27.65
N VAL A 21 12.36 7.01 26.73
CA VAL A 21 10.92 6.75 26.98
C VAL A 21 10.73 5.70 28.07
N ALA A 22 11.49 4.59 28.04
CA ALA A 22 11.43 3.55 29.09
C ALA A 22 11.71 4.13 30.48
N ALA A 23 12.77 4.95 30.60
CA ALA A 23 13.12 5.58 31.88
C ALA A 23 12.08 6.60 32.34
N GLN A 24 11.52 7.40 31.40
CA GLN A 24 10.56 8.46 31.73
C GLN A 24 9.17 7.89 32.08
N ALA A 25 8.71 6.85 31.37
CA ALA A 25 7.40 6.23 31.59
C ALA A 25 7.41 5.11 32.65
N GLY A 26 8.58 4.67 33.12
CA GLY A 26 8.70 3.55 34.06
C GLY A 26 8.26 2.20 33.43
N VAL A 27 8.44 2.03 32.14
CA VAL A 27 8.03 0.81 31.40
C VAL A 27 9.24 0.03 30.89
N SER A 28 9.00 -1.20 30.43
CA SER A 28 10.04 -2.01 29.80
C SER A 28 10.54 -1.35 28.50
N ARG A 29 11.75 -1.69 28.04
CA ARG A 29 12.27 -1.21 26.77
C ARG A 29 11.36 -1.61 25.60
N ARG A 30 10.80 -2.81 25.63
CA ARG A 30 9.86 -3.30 24.62
C ARG A 30 8.58 -2.48 24.60
N ASP A 31 8.04 -2.14 25.76
CA ASP A 31 6.85 -1.30 25.85
C ASP A 31 7.13 0.13 25.35
N ALA A 32 8.30 0.68 25.67
CA ALA A 32 8.71 1.97 25.13
C ALA A 32 8.83 1.96 23.60
N GLU A 33 9.37 0.89 23.02
CA GLU A 33 9.43 0.69 21.55
C GLU A 33 8.02 0.68 20.96
N LEU A 34 7.08 -0.04 21.57
CA LEU A 34 5.68 -0.09 21.12
C LEU A 34 4.99 1.28 21.22
N LEU A 35 5.20 2.04 22.29
CA LEU A 35 4.67 3.41 22.41
C LEU A 35 5.17 4.32 21.30
N ILE A 36 6.47 4.23 20.97
CA ILE A 36 7.06 5.01 19.89
C ILE A 36 6.49 4.58 18.53
N GLU A 37 6.45 3.28 18.26
CA GLU A 37 5.92 2.72 17.00
C GLU A 37 4.45 3.10 16.77
N ASN A 38 3.65 3.19 17.82
CA ASN A 38 2.27 3.68 17.79
C ASN A 38 2.16 5.21 17.66
N GLY A 39 3.28 5.92 17.60
CA GLY A 39 3.30 7.37 17.42
C GLY A 39 2.85 8.17 18.66
N ALA A 40 2.84 7.55 19.83
CA ALA A 40 2.48 8.19 21.10
C ALA A 40 3.60 9.09 21.65
N VAL A 41 4.75 9.19 20.97
CA VAL A 41 5.91 9.95 21.46
C VAL A 41 6.22 11.11 20.54
N ARG A 42 6.45 12.29 21.15
CA ARG A 42 6.95 13.50 20.46
C ARG A 42 8.29 13.91 21.02
N VAL A 43 9.13 14.43 20.17
CA VAL A 43 10.40 15.08 20.56
C VAL A 43 10.35 16.51 20.03
N ASP A 44 10.43 17.48 20.92
CA ASP A 44 10.27 18.90 20.61
C ASP A 44 8.99 19.20 19.79
N GLY A 45 7.87 18.55 20.17
CA GLY A 45 6.58 18.66 19.49
C GLY A 45 6.45 17.84 18.19
N VAL A 46 7.54 17.31 17.65
CA VAL A 46 7.51 16.46 16.43
C VAL A 46 7.33 15.00 16.80
N GLN A 47 6.31 14.36 16.19
CA GLN A 47 6.06 12.95 16.41
C GLN A 47 7.23 12.08 15.95
N GLN A 48 7.63 11.14 16.81
CA GLN A 48 8.66 10.14 16.51
C GLN A 48 8.06 8.74 16.52
N THR A 49 8.41 7.95 15.49
CA THR A 49 7.91 6.57 15.33
C THR A 49 9.03 5.56 15.17
N LEU A 50 10.28 6.00 15.30
CA LEU A 50 11.47 5.16 15.19
C LEU A 50 12.12 4.99 16.57
N PRO A 51 12.04 3.83 17.22
CA PRO A 51 12.59 3.59 18.55
C PRO A 51 14.11 3.78 18.67
N GLN A 52 14.82 3.55 17.56
CA GLN A 52 16.27 3.71 17.46
C GLN A 52 16.73 5.15 17.27
N SER A 53 15.84 6.12 17.02
CA SER A 53 16.18 7.54 16.94
C SER A 53 16.96 7.97 18.17
N ARG A 54 17.91 8.90 18.00
CA ARG A 54 18.67 9.46 19.12
C ARG A 54 18.06 10.77 19.56
N VAL A 55 18.04 11.00 20.86
CA VAL A 55 17.57 12.25 21.47
C VAL A 55 18.67 12.81 22.38
N LEU A 56 18.85 14.11 22.30
CA LEU A 56 19.82 14.86 23.12
C LEU A 56 19.24 15.12 24.52
N PRO A 57 20.10 15.34 25.55
CA PRO A 57 19.64 15.58 26.93
C PRO A 57 18.67 16.76 27.08
N HIS A 58 18.87 17.82 26.28
CA HIS A 58 18.06 19.04 26.35
C HIS A 58 16.74 18.96 25.56
N GLN A 59 16.55 17.94 24.71
CA GLN A 59 15.31 17.79 23.94
C GLN A 59 14.17 17.34 24.83
N ARG A 60 13.00 17.93 24.60
CA ARG A 60 11.77 17.61 25.30
C ARG A 60 11.12 16.37 24.70
N VAL A 61 11.02 15.32 25.50
CA VAL A 61 10.30 14.09 25.12
C VAL A 61 8.93 14.07 25.81
N GLU A 62 7.87 14.02 25.04
CA GLU A 62 6.50 13.98 25.49
C GLU A 62 5.89 12.63 25.13
N ILE A 63 5.15 12.02 26.06
CA ILE A 63 4.47 10.73 25.88
C ILE A 63 2.98 11.00 26.05
N GLU A 64 2.18 10.60 25.06
CA GLU A 64 0.73 10.75 25.08
C GLU A 64 0.13 9.92 26.22
N ALA A 65 -0.64 10.57 27.08
CA ALA A 65 -1.25 9.92 28.25
C ALA A 65 -2.34 8.93 27.84
N GLY A 66 -2.41 7.79 28.52
CA GLY A 66 -3.46 6.78 28.30
C GLY A 66 -3.22 5.83 27.13
N VAL A 67 -2.17 6.04 26.32
CA VAL A 67 -1.81 5.09 25.26
C VAL A 67 -1.17 3.85 25.88
N LYS A 68 -1.70 2.69 25.53
CA LYS A 68 -1.16 1.40 25.98
C LYS A 68 -0.07 0.90 25.02
N PRO A 69 1.02 0.32 25.55
CA PRO A 69 2.04 -0.32 24.72
C PRO A 69 1.50 -1.63 24.14
N GLN A 70 1.06 -1.60 22.91
CA GLN A 70 0.58 -2.78 22.18
C GLN A 70 1.15 -2.80 20.77
N PRO A 71 1.30 -3.97 20.13
CA PRO A 71 1.75 -4.07 18.76
C PRO A 71 0.88 -3.22 17.83
N VAL A 72 1.51 -2.58 16.83
CA VAL A 72 0.77 -1.89 15.78
C VAL A 72 -0.06 -2.92 15.02
N GLU A 73 -1.37 -2.65 14.89
CA GLU A 73 -2.27 -3.55 14.18
C GLU A 73 -1.88 -3.69 12.72
N PRO A 74 -1.83 -4.93 12.19
CA PRO A 74 -1.58 -5.16 10.78
C PRO A 74 -2.70 -4.55 9.94
N VAL A 75 -2.35 -4.05 8.76
CA VAL A 75 -3.29 -3.36 7.86
C VAL A 75 -3.16 -3.85 6.44
N THR A 76 -4.22 -3.64 5.67
CA THR A 76 -4.24 -3.80 4.21
C THR A 76 -4.33 -2.43 3.55
N LEU A 77 -3.44 -2.19 2.60
CA LEU A 77 -3.32 -0.94 1.85
C LEU A 77 -3.70 -1.19 0.39
N LEU A 78 -4.47 -0.29 -0.16
CA LEU A 78 -4.95 -0.31 -1.55
C LEU A 78 -4.26 0.84 -2.29
N LEU A 79 -3.38 0.49 -3.23
CA LEU A 79 -2.61 1.44 -4.01
C LEU A 79 -3.15 1.55 -5.43
N TYR A 80 -3.25 2.75 -5.98
CA TYR A 80 -3.35 2.97 -7.41
C TYR A 80 -1.93 3.00 -8.00
N LYS A 81 -1.45 1.84 -8.47
CA LYS A 81 -0.16 1.75 -9.16
C LYS A 81 -0.20 2.56 -10.46
N PRO A 82 0.71 3.52 -10.69
CA PRO A 82 0.83 4.19 -11.99
C PRO A 82 1.27 3.22 -13.10
N ALA A 83 0.92 3.55 -14.35
CA ALA A 83 1.50 2.89 -15.52
C ALA A 83 3.00 3.20 -15.60
N GLY A 84 3.78 2.26 -16.14
CA GLY A 84 5.23 2.39 -16.27
C GLY A 84 6.04 2.07 -15.00
N MET A 85 5.39 1.95 -13.84
CA MET A 85 6.06 1.59 -12.58
C MET A 85 6.14 0.07 -12.41
N PRO A 86 7.33 -0.50 -12.16
CA PRO A 86 7.47 -1.91 -11.79
C PRO A 86 6.76 -2.20 -10.45
N ILE A 87 6.21 -3.41 -10.30
CA ILE A 87 5.48 -3.79 -9.08
C ILE A 87 6.41 -3.87 -7.86
N ASP A 88 7.66 -4.22 -8.05
CA ASP A 88 8.64 -4.40 -6.98
C ASP A 88 8.98 -3.07 -6.28
N THR A 89 8.88 -1.94 -6.99
CA THR A 89 9.11 -0.60 -6.45
C THR A 89 7.82 0.10 -6.02
N ALA A 90 6.65 -0.47 -6.32
CA ALA A 90 5.36 0.18 -6.04
C ALA A 90 5.12 0.43 -4.53
N HIS A 91 5.75 -0.37 -3.64
CA HIS A 91 5.67 -0.18 -2.19
C HIS A 91 6.29 1.16 -1.72
N GLU A 92 7.19 1.77 -2.50
CA GLU A 92 7.80 3.08 -2.19
C GLU A 92 6.76 4.22 -2.19
N LEU A 93 5.62 4.01 -2.85
CA LEU A 93 4.50 4.96 -2.85
C LEU A 93 3.68 4.93 -1.54
N LEU A 94 3.87 3.95 -0.67
CA LEU A 94 3.13 3.80 0.59
C LEU A 94 3.68 4.74 1.68
N VAL A 95 3.69 6.03 1.38
CA VAL A 95 4.15 7.10 2.27
C VAL A 95 3.00 8.04 2.63
N ALA A 96 3.14 8.78 3.73
CA ALA A 96 2.10 9.67 4.24
C ALA A 96 1.63 10.71 3.19
N ALA A 97 2.56 11.23 2.37
CA ALA A 97 2.26 12.23 1.35
C ALA A 97 1.30 11.73 0.25
N ASN A 98 1.26 10.42 0.02
CA ASN A 98 0.41 9.79 -1.00
C ASN A 98 -0.87 9.19 -0.42
N HIS A 99 -1.09 9.33 0.89
CA HIS A 99 -2.28 8.82 1.56
C HIS A 99 -3.51 9.63 1.15
N HIS A 100 -4.47 8.94 0.56
CA HIS A 100 -5.79 9.51 0.26
C HIS A 100 -6.71 9.26 1.45
N GLU A 101 -6.97 10.28 2.23
CA GLU A 101 -7.97 10.24 3.30
C GLU A 101 -9.33 10.70 2.76
N PRO A 102 -10.29 9.80 2.54
CA PRO A 102 -11.67 10.22 2.56
C PRO A 102 -12.00 10.67 4.00
N GLU A 103 -12.68 11.79 4.18
CA GLU A 103 -12.97 12.49 5.46
C GLU A 103 -13.52 11.63 6.62
N ARG A 104 -13.70 10.33 6.43
CA ARG A 104 -14.33 9.40 7.37
C ARG A 104 -13.45 8.25 7.87
N ALA A 105 -12.21 8.15 7.46
CA ALA A 105 -11.41 6.97 7.78
C ALA A 105 -10.78 6.96 9.18
N GLY A 106 -10.57 8.12 9.80
CA GLY A 106 -10.18 8.28 11.21
C GLY A 106 -8.90 7.53 11.67
N ARG A 107 -8.25 6.79 10.77
CA ARG A 107 -7.04 6.03 11.11
C ARG A 107 -5.79 6.84 10.75
N ARG A 108 -5.02 7.18 11.77
CA ARG A 108 -3.74 7.87 11.60
C ARG A 108 -2.73 6.94 10.92
N PHE A 109 -2.05 7.45 9.90
CA PHE A 109 -0.93 6.74 9.28
C PHE A 109 0.25 6.59 10.25
N LEU A 110 0.76 5.38 10.34
CA LEU A 110 2.01 5.05 11.04
C LEU A 110 3.00 4.46 10.03
N PRO A 111 4.29 4.83 10.07
CA PRO A 111 5.30 4.22 9.20
C PRO A 111 5.37 2.70 9.30
N ALA A 112 4.98 2.12 10.45
CA ALA A 112 4.86 0.68 10.64
C ALA A 112 3.80 0.05 9.70
N HIS A 113 2.76 0.79 9.31
CA HIS A 113 1.75 0.30 8.36
C HIS A 113 2.31 0.09 6.95
N ALA A 114 3.38 0.80 6.55
CA ALA A 114 4.02 0.61 5.25
C ALA A 114 5.12 -0.46 5.25
N ARG A 115 5.60 -0.88 6.44
CA ARG A 115 6.70 -1.85 6.53
C ARG A 115 6.18 -3.28 6.37
N GLY A 116 6.97 -4.13 5.69
CA GLY A 116 6.67 -5.55 5.57
C GLY A 116 5.35 -5.86 4.85
N GLN A 117 4.84 -4.94 4.07
CA GLN A 117 3.68 -5.13 3.22
C GLN A 117 3.99 -6.15 2.11
N ARG A 118 3.09 -7.11 1.89
CA ARG A 118 3.18 -8.08 0.81
C ARG A 118 2.23 -7.70 -0.31
N CYS A 119 2.74 -7.62 -1.54
CA CYS A 119 1.92 -7.40 -2.72
C CYS A 119 1.16 -8.68 -3.08
N MET A 120 -0.17 -8.67 -2.93
CA MET A 120 -1.02 -9.84 -3.15
C MET A 120 -1.64 -9.88 -4.54
N THR A 121 -1.72 -8.77 -5.23
CA THR A 121 -2.39 -8.67 -6.52
C THR A 121 -1.54 -7.89 -7.52
N PRO A 122 -0.38 -8.46 -7.94
CA PRO A 122 0.55 -7.77 -8.82
C PRO A 122 -0.07 -7.35 -10.15
N LEU A 123 0.51 -6.33 -10.76
CA LEU A 123 0.24 -5.85 -12.11
C LEU A 123 1.55 -5.75 -12.89
N GLU A 124 1.48 -5.97 -14.19
CA GLU A 124 2.56 -5.70 -15.11
C GLU A 124 2.96 -4.21 -15.12
N THR A 125 4.20 -3.92 -15.50
CA THR A 125 4.76 -2.55 -15.52
C THR A 125 3.89 -1.59 -16.33
N GLY A 126 3.45 -1.98 -17.52
CA GLY A 126 2.64 -1.13 -18.42
C GLY A 126 1.21 -0.88 -17.93
N ALA A 127 0.67 -1.74 -17.06
CA ALA A 127 -0.67 -1.56 -16.52
C ALA A 127 -0.69 -0.63 -15.31
N SER A 128 -1.84 0.01 -15.12
CA SER A 128 -2.12 0.86 -13.96
C SER A 128 -3.29 0.30 -13.13
N GLY A 129 -3.56 0.92 -11.99
CA GLY A 129 -4.77 0.65 -11.22
C GLY A 129 -4.54 -0.05 -9.89
N LEU A 130 -5.61 -0.65 -9.38
CA LEU A 130 -5.70 -1.16 -8.02
C LEU A 130 -4.74 -2.31 -7.75
N VAL A 131 -3.92 -2.17 -6.71
CA VAL A 131 -3.05 -3.20 -6.15
C VAL A 131 -3.27 -3.29 -4.65
N ALA A 132 -3.39 -4.50 -4.11
CA ALA A 132 -3.52 -4.75 -2.69
C ALA A 132 -2.17 -5.17 -2.09
N PHE A 133 -1.78 -4.47 -1.03
CA PHE A 133 -0.67 -4.80 -0.14
C PHE A 133 -1.22 -5.15 1.23
N THR A 134 -0.69 -6.14 1.90
CA THR A 134 -1.22 -6.55 3.21
C THR A 134 -0.14 -7.04 4.19
N GLN A 135 -0.37 -6.76 5.47
CA GLN A 135 0.28 -7.36 6.62
C GLN A 135 -0.67 -8.36 7.32
N GLU A 136 -1.94 -8.35 6.92
CA GLU A 136 -2.98 -9.15 7.56
C GLU A 136 -2.98 -10.57 7.01
N TRP A 137 -2.61 -11.56 7.80
CA TRP A 137 -2.55 -12.97 7.39
C TRP A 137 -3.88 -13.51 6.85
N ARG A 138 -5.03 -13.00 7.37
CA ARG A 138 -6.37 -13.41 6.91
C ARG A 138 -6.65 -12.92 5.49
N VAL A 139 -6.24 -11.69 5.19
CA VAL A 139 -6.37 -11.11 3.85
C VAL A 139 -5.38 -11.78 2.88
N GLU A 140 -4.13 -11.99 3.31
CA GLU A 140 -3.12 -12.72 2.54
C GLU A 140 -3.63 -14.11 2.16
N ARG A 141 -4.11 -14.88 3.13
CA ARG A 141 -4.66 -16.20 2.92
C ARG A 141 -5.85 -16.17 1.95
N LYS A 142 -6.81 -15.24 2.13
CA LYS A 142 -7.97 -15.06 1.26
C LYS A 142 -7.55 -14.80 -0.19
N LEU A 143 -6.65 -13.84 -0.40
CA LEU A 143 -6.17 -13.47 -1.74
C LEU A 143 -5.31 -14.56 -2.39
N HIS A 144 -4.70 -15.44 -1.60
CA HIS A 144 -3.92 -16.57 -2.09
C HIS A 144 -4.79 -17.80 -2.38
N GLU A 145 -5.60 -18.25 -1.41
CA GLU A 145 -6.41 -19.47 -1.52
C GLU A 145 -7.56 -19.30 -2.53
N ASP A 146 -8.21 -18.14 -2.54
CA ASP A 146 -9.33 -17.85 -3.42
C ASP A 146 -8.92 -17.14 -4.73
N ALA A 147 -7.63 -17.03 -5.01
CA ALA A 147 -7.11 -16.33 -6.19
C ALA A 147 -7.81 -16.74 -7.49
N ALA A 148 -8.05 -18.03 -7.69
CA ALA A 148 -8.70 -18.58 -8.88
C ALA A 148 -10.16 -18.15 -9.05
N PHE A 149 -10.83 -17.78 -7.96
CA PHE A 149 -12.25 -17.37 -7.95
C PHE A 149 -12.42 -15.86 -7.88
N LEU A 150 -11.36 -15.14 -7.53
CA LEU A 150 -11.37 -13.69 -7.36
C LEU A 150 -11.47 -13.01 -8.73
N GLU A 151 -12.59 -12.32 -8.94
CA GLU A 151 -12.83 -11.60 -10.18
C GLU A 151 -12.09 -10.27 -10.17
N HIS A 152 -11.33 -10.00 -11.23
CA HIS A 152 -10.69 -8.72 -11.48
C HIS A 152 -11.39 -8.02 -12.64
N GLU A 153 -11.56 -6.73 -12.53
CA GLU A 153 -12.14 -5.90 -13.57
C GLU A 153 -11.11 -4.88 -14.06
N VAL A 154 -10.88 -4.92 -15.38
CA VAL A 154 -9.83 -4.12 -16.04
C VAL A 154 -10.42 -3.39 -17.24
N MET A 155 -10.24 -2.08 -17.26
CA MET A 155 -10.48 -1.25 -18.43
C MET A 155 -9.25 -1.31 -19.33
N VAL A 156 -9.47 -1.58 -20.62
CA VAL A 156 -8.42 -1.72 -21.62
C VAL A 156 -8.76 -0.82 -22.80
N ASP A 157 -7.93 0.14 -23.07
CA ASP A 157 -8.03 0.97 -24.25
C ASP A 157 -7.20 0.34 -25.37
N VAL A 158 -7.83 0.09 -26.52
CA VAL A 158 -7.19 -0.47 -27.70
C VAL A 158 -7.27 0.50 -28.87
N ALA A 159 -6.32 0.43 -29.79
CA ALA A 159 -6.29 1.28 -30.97
C ALA A 159 -7.38 0.89 -31.96
N GLY A 160 -8.07 1.90 -32.49
CA GLY A 160 -9.09 1.75 -33.52
C GLY A 160 -10.40 1.16 -33.05
N PRO A 161 -11.32 0.92 -33.99
CA PRO A 161 -12.60 0.27 -33.71
C PRO A 161 -12.45 -1.24 -33.54
N VAL A 162 -13.31 -1.84 -32.72
CA VAL A 162 -13.40 -3.30 -32.53
C VAL A 162 -14.62 -3.82 -33.31
N SER A 163 -14.37 -4.68 -34.31
CA SER A 163 -15.46 -5.25 -35.07
C SER A 163 -16.25 -6.31 -34.27
N PRO A 164 -17.52 -6.59 -34.66
CA PRO A 164 -18.31 -7.65 -34.03
C PRO A 164 -17.62 -9.01 -34.04
N GLU A 165 -16.88 -9.34 -35.12
CA GLU A 165 -16.16 -10.60 -35.25
C GLU A 165 -15.00 -10.69 -34.26
N VAL A 166 -14.26 -9.59 -34.06
CA VAL A 166 -13.18 -9.51 -33.06
C VAL A 166 -13.76 -9.62 -31.66
N LEU A 167 -14.88 -8.93 -31.37
CA LEU A 167 -15.56 -9.03 -30.10
C LEU A 167 -16.00 -10.47 -29.82
N ALA A 168 -16.63 -11.15 -30.79
CA ALA A 168 -17.04 -12.55 -30.66
C ALA A 168 -15.86 -13.50 -30.41
N ARG A 169 -14.66 -13.19 -30.93
CA ARG A 169 -13.44 -13.95 -30.61
C ARG A 169 -12.96 -13.67 -29.18
N LEU A 170 -12.99 -12.43 -28.72
CA LEU A 170 -12.67 -12.06 -27.34
C LEU A 170 -13.59 -12.75 -26.32
N GLU A 171 -14.88 -12.86 -26.61
CA GLU A 171 -15.87 -13.52 -25.76
C GLU A 171 -15.65 -15.04 -25.61
N ARG A 172 -14.88 -15.66 -26.51
CA ARG A 172 -14.47 -17.07 -26.38
C ARG A 172 -13.30 -17.26 -25.40
N SER A 173 -12.64 -16.16 -24.99
CA SER A 173 -11.59 -16.20 -23.98
C SER A 173 -12.19 -16.50 -22.59
N PRO A 174 -11.37 -16.83 -21.60
CA PRO A 174 -11.84 -17.01 -20.22
C PRO A 174 -12.32 -15.71 -19.53
N ALA A 175 -12.21 -14.56 -20.22
CA ALA A 175 -12.67 -13.27 -19.73
C ALA A 175 -14.06 -12.93 -20.31
N ARG A 176 -14.92 -12.31 -19.51
CA ARG A 176 -16.09 -11.60 -20.05
C ARG A 176 -15.63 -10.24 -20.55
N VAL A 177 -15.92 -9.96 -21.81
CA VAL A 177 -15.50 -8.71 -22.47
C VAL A 177 -16.73 -7.94 -22.91
N SER A 178 -16.74 -6.63 -22.72
CA SER A 178 -17.76 -5.73 -23.24
C SER A 178 -17.14 -4.44 -23.76
N ILE A 179 -17.77 -3.83 -24.75
CA ILE A 179 -17.39 -2.52 -25.25
C ILE A 179 -18.05 -1.47 -24.35
N GLY A 180 -17.24 -0.58 -23.74
CA GLY A 180 -17.73 0.55 -22.98
C GLY A 180 -17.89 1.80 -23.83
N ARG A 181 -16.85 2.15 -24.61
CA ARG A 181 -16.82 3.30 -25.51
C ARG A 181 -16.08 2.91 -26.79
N GLN A 182 -16.62 3.33 -27.93
CA GLN A 182 -15.94 3.13 -29.22
C GLN A 182 -15.87 4.45 -29.98
N ALA A 183 -14.70 4.74 -30.53
CA ALA A 183 -14.43 5.87 -31.41
C ALA A 183 -13.51 5.38 -32.56
N GLU A 184 -13.30 6.23 -33.57
CA GLU A 184 -12.49 5.87 -34.74
C GLU A 184 -11.04 5.51 -34.38
N GLU A 185 -10.45 6.23 -33.42
CA GLU A 185 -9.04 6.05 -33.03
C GLU A 185 -8.83 5.07 -31.89
N GLN A 186 -9.87 4.84 -31.07
CA GLN A 186 -9.74 4.10 -29.82
C GLN A 186 -11.07 3.47 -29.38
N THR A 187 -10.97 2.23 -28.90
CA THR A 187 -12.07 1.53 -28.23
C THR A 187 -11.70 1.19 -26.80
N GLY A 188 -12.58 1.54 -25.86
CA GLY A 188 -12.49 1.13 -24.46
C GLY A 188 -13.23 -0.19 -24.23
N LEU A 189 -12.49 -1.23 -23.85
CA LEU A 189 -13.01 -2.55 -23.49
C LEU A 189 -13.01 -2.72 -21.98
N ARG A 190 -14.01 -3.42 -21.46
CA ARG A 190 -14.08 -3.84 -20.06
C ARG A 190 -13.93 -5.34 -19.99
N PHE A 191 -12.87 -5.79 -19.35
CA PHE A 191 -12.55 -7.18 -19.08
C PHE A 191 -12.95 -7.53 -17.64
N ALA A 192 -13.71 -8.59 -17.46
CA ALA A 192 -13.95 -9.20 -16.14
C ALA A 192 -13.49 -10.66 -16.19
N LEU A 193 -12.49 -11.00 -15.39
CA LEU A 193 -11.88 -12.32 -15.38
C LEU A 193 -11.53 -12.77 -13.97
N LYS A 194 -11.77 -14.07 -13.70
CA LYS A 194 -11.41 -14.74 -12.46
C LYS A 194 -9.98 -15.25 -12.55
N GLY A 195 -9.25 -15.19 -11.42
CA GLY A 195 -7.88 -15.67 -11.36
C GLY A 195 -6.92 -14.94 -12.29
N ALA A 196 -7.12 -13.63 -12.46
CA ALA A 196 -6.34 -12.79 -13.35
C ALA A 196 -4.84 -12.86 -13.05
N ARG A 197 -4.04 -13.08 -14.08
CA ARG A 197 -2.57 -13.11 -14.01
C ARG A 197 -1.98 -11.98 -14.83
N PRO A 198 -0.84 -11.40 -14.40
CA PRO A 198 -0.11 -10.44 -15.22
C PRO A 198 0.16 -10.97 -16.63
N GLY A 199 -0.03 -10.14 -17.66
CA GLY A 199 0.16 -10.50 -19.06
C GLY A 199 -1.01 -11.25 -19.72
N GLN A 200 -1.99 -11.76 -18.96
CA GLN A 200 -3.10 -12.55 -19.51
C GLN A 200 -3.98 -11.76 -20.49
N ILE A 201 -4.33 -10.52 -20.14
CA ILE A 201 -5.13 -9.65 -21.02
C ILE A 201 -4.35 -9.27 -22.27
N ALA A 202 -3.05 -8.98 -22.15
CA ALA A 202 -2.20 -8.70 -23.28
C ALA A 202 -2.18 -9.88 -24.27
N HIS A 203 -2.02 -11.10 -23.77
CA HIS A 203 -2.06 -12.32 -24.57
C HIS A 203 -3.42 -12.51 -25.28
N ILE A 204 -4.54 -12.22 -24.60
CA ILE A 204 -5.88 -12.31 -25.20
C ILE A 204 -6.02 -11.28 -26.34
N CYS A 205 -5.57 -10.04 -26.14
CA CYS A 205 -5.63 -8.98 -27.14
C CYS A 205 -4.72 -9.29 -28.35
N ASP A 206 -3.50 -9.79 -28.12
CA ASP A 206 -2.57 -10.20 -29.16
C ASP A 206 -3.16 -11.31 -30.03
N GLY A 207 -3.87 -12.27 -29.43
CA GLY A 207 -4.55 -13.36 -30.16
C GLY A 207 -5.61 -12.89 -31.15
N VAL A 208 -6.06 -11.66 -31.08
CA VAL A 208 -7.03 -11.02 -31.99
C VAL A 208 -6.46 -9.78 -32.69
N ASN A 209 -5.14 -9.58 -32.62
CA ASN A 209 -4.41 -8.46 -33.21
C ASN A 209 -4.86 -7.06 -32.72
N LEU A 210 -5.28 -6.94 -31.47
CA LEU A 210 -5.60 -5.66 -30.86
C LEU A 210 -4.37 -5.05 -30.18
N ARG A 211 -4.02 -3.84 -30.58
CA ARG A 211 -2.94 -3.07 -29.97
C ARG A 211 -3.46 -2.33 -28.72
N ILE A 212 -3.00 -2.73 -27.55
CA ILE A 212 -3.32 -2.08 -26.29
C ILE A 212 -2.62 -0.71 -26.21
N LEU A 213 -3.38 0.31 -25.84
CA LEU A 213 -2.91 1.67 -25.57
C LEU A 213 -2.74 1.89 -24.06
N ALA A 214 -3.69 1.39 -23.26
CA ALA A 214 -3.65 1.49 -21.81
C ALA A 214 -4.42 0.34 -21.15
N MET A 215 -3.98 -0.07 -19.97
CA MET A 215 -4.71 -1.01 -19.08
C MET A 215 -4.83 -0.42 -17.69
N ARG A 216 -6.03 -0.53 -17.10
CA ARG A 216 -6.28 -0.05 -15.74
C ARG A 216 -7.19 -0.99 -14.98
N ARG A 217 -6.67 -1.64 -13.94
CA ARG A 217 -7.49 -2.46 -13.05
C ARG A 217 -8.30 -1.57 -12.13
N ILE A 218 -9.63 -1.66 -12.23
CA ILE A 218 -10.57 -0.81 -11.49
C ILE A 218 -11.24 -1.52 -10.32
N ARG A 219 -11.15 -2.86 -10.23
CA ARG A 219 -11.77 -3.63 -9.16
C ARG A 219 -11.05 -4.97 -8.92
N ILE A 220 -11.00 -5.40 -7.68
CA ILE A 220 -10.56 -6.72 -7.23
C ILE A 220 -11.65 -7.27 -6.31
N GLY A 221 -12.29 -8.39 -6.68
CA GLY A 221 -13.44 -8.89 -5.95
C GLY A 221 -14.54 -7.83 -5.85
N ARG A 222 -14.87 -7.41 -4.64
CA ARG A 222 -15.83 -6.34 -4.36
C ARG A 222 -15.18 -4.98 -4.08
N VAL A 223 -13.86 -4.93 -4.03
CA VAL A 223 -13.09 -3.72 -3.67
C VAL A 223 -12.78 -2.90 -4.92
N PRO A 224 -13.35 -1.69 -5.05
CA PRO A 224 -13.12 -0.82 -6.19
C PRO A 224 -11.89 0.07 -6.00
N LEU A 225 -11.39 0.62 -7.11
CA LEU A 225 -10.34 1.65 -7.11
C LEU A 225 -10.77 2.94 -6.42
N ALA A 226 -12.06 3.27 -6.49
CA ALA A 226 -12.79 4.28 -5.71
C ALA A 226 -12.04 5.63 -5.49
N GLY A 227 -12.02 6.51 -6.47
CA GLY A 227 -11.55 7.90 -6.32
C GLY A 227 -10.04 8.10 -6.15
N LEU A 228 -9.26 7.03 -5.95
CA LEU A 228 -7.80 7.13 -5.90
C LEU A 228 -7.26 7.69 -7.22
N GLN A 229 -6.28 8.58 -7.10
CA GLN A 229 -5.47 9.05 -8.23
C GLN A 229 -4.21 8.19 -8.37
N PRO A 230 -3.58 8.14 -9.56
CA PRO A 230 -2.30 7.43 -9.73
C PRO A 230 -1.27 7.83 -8.68
N GLY A 231 -0.67 6.86 -8.03
CA GLY A 231 0.29 7.04 -6.94
C GLY A 231 -0.33 7.17 -5.55
N GLN A 232 -1.64 7.39 -5.43
CA GLN A 232 -2.32 7.45 -4.14
C GLN A 232 -2.66 6.07 -3.61
N TRP A 233 -2.72 5.97 -2.29
CA TRP A 233 -3.14 4.77 -1.58
C TRP A 233 -4.12 5.10 -0.43
N ARG A 234 -4.92 4.13 -0.04
CA ARG A 234 -5.82 4.19 1.11
C ARG A 234 -5.82 2.89 1.90
N TYR A 235 -6.33 2.90 3.11
CA TYR A 235 -6.63 1.67 3.84
C TYR A 235 -7.80 0.91 3.22
N LEU A 236 -7.78 -0.42 3.32
CA LEU A 236 -8.98 -1.25 3.15
C LEU A 236 -9.95 -0.88 4.28
N ALA A 237 -11.15 -0.45 3.94
CA ALA A 237 -12.12 -0.04 4.94
C ALA A 237 -12.67 -1.25 5.71
N PRO A 238 -13.10 -1.09 6.98
CA PRO A 238 -13.59 -2.20 7.82
C PRO A 238 -14.77 -3.00 7.23
N HIS A 239 -15.56 -2.38 6.36
CA HIS A 239 -16.70 -3.02 5.69
C HIS A 239 -16.35 -3.64 4.33
N GLU A 240 -15.19 -3.33 3.76
CA GLU A 240 -14.74 -3.89 2.49
C GLU A 240 -14.20 -5.31 2.65
N ARG A 241 -14.48 -6.16 1.66
CA ARG A 241 -13.99 -7.54 1.57
C ARG A 241 -13.67 -7.87 0.11
N PHE A 242 -12.60 -8.63 -0.10
CA PHE A 242 -12.25 -9.19 -1.42
C PHE A 242 -13.19 -10.34 -1.81
#